data_7a9021907878b2a99ace05872b7a4a17
#
_entry.id   7a9021907878b2a99ace05872b7a4a17
#
_cell.length_a   1.000
_cell.length_b   1.000
_cell.length_c   1.000
_cell.angle_alpha   90.00
_cell.angle_beta   90.00
_cell.angle_gamma   90.00
#
_symmetry.space_group_name_H-M   'P 1'
#
loop_
_entity.id
_entity.type
_entity.pdbx_description
1 polymer ?
#
loop_
_entity_poly.entity_id
_entity_poly.type
_entity_poly.pdbx_seq_one_letter_code
_entity_poly.pdbx_strand_id
1 'polypeptide(L)'
;MATVKPRETGATAVIGPTGQAAVTSATGGEIRLNRAATDPAFSPLDLLYAAVAGCLVVSLRDAARRTGVIDRLRSARVIVHGNKAADGPPRVTRLRIKFEVDGDFDEATRAALIAEAEATCTVSNTIRAAPEFVTVE
;
A
#
# COMPACT_ATOMS: atom_id res chain seq x y z
N MET A 1 -1.62 23.92 -19.09
CA MET A 1 -1.64 22.95 -17.98
C MET A 1 -1.93 21.57 -18.54
N ALA A 2 -1.03 20.61 -18.34
CA ALA A 2 -1.26 19.24 -18.79
C ALA A 2 -2.42 18.64 -17.98
N THR A 3 -3.47 18.17 -18.66
CA THR A 3 -4.57 17.46 -18.01
C THR A 3 -4.08 16.05 -17.70
N VAL A 4 -3.93 15.74 -16.43
CA VAL A 4 -3.64 14.36 -16.00
C VAL A 4 -4.90 13.54 -16.27
N LYS A 5 -4.83 12.67 -17.28
CA LYS A 5 -5.92 11.71 -17.54
C LYS A 5 -6.02 10.78 -16.35
N PRO A 6 -7.19 10.66 -15.69
CA PRO A 6 -7.34 9.71 -14.60
C PRO A 6 -6.98 8.31 -15.07
N ARG A 7 -6.09 7.65 -14.33
CA ARG A 7 -5.73 6.26 -14.61
C ARG A 7 -6.85 5.38 -14.08
N GLU A 8 -7.34 4.45 -14.90
CA GLU A 8 -8.27 3.44 -14.39
C GLU A 8 -7.61 2.63 -13.28
N THR A 9 -8.32 2.52 -12.18
CA THR A 9 -7.94 1.69 -11.05
C THR A 9 -9.10 0.79 -10.70
N GLY A 10 -8.81 -0.38 -10.21
CA GLY A 10 -9.84 -1.31 -9.78
C GLY A 10 -9.31 -2.74 -9.72
N ALA A 11 -10.10 -3.60 -9.14
CA ALA A 11 -9.80 -5.01 -9.06
C ALA A 11 -11.09 -5.82 -9.10
N THR A 12 -10.98 -7.03 -9.67
CA THR A 12 -12.07 -8.02 -9.69
C THR A 12 -11.56 -9.26 -8.99
N ALA A 13 -12.36 -9.80 -8.08
CA ALA A 13 -12.07 -11.08 -7.43
C ALA A 13 -13.12 -12.12 -7.79
N VAL A 14 -12.69 -13.34 -8.08
CA VAL A 14 -13.55 -14.46 -8.44
C VAL A 14 -13.18 -15.66 -7.59
N ILE A 15 -14.19 -16.34 -7.07
CA ILE A 15 -14.04 -17.62 -6.35
C ILE A 15 -15.16 -18.56 -6.73
N GLY A 16 -14.85 -19.85 -6.88
CA GLY A 16 -15.82 -20.91 -7.04
C GLY A 16 -16.08 -21.66 -5.73
N PRO A 17 -16.81 -22.79 -5.78
CA PRO A 17 -17.07 -23.59 -4.59
C PRO A 17 -15.82 -24.29 -4.04
N THR A 18 -14.79 -24.43 -4.85
CA THR A 18 -13.48 -24.99 -4.48
C THR A 18 -12.36 -24.15 -5.08
N GLY A 19 -11.16 -24.29 -4.54
CA GLY A 19 -9.99 -23.60 -5.06
C GLY A 19 -9.75 -22.23 -4.43
N GLN A 20 -8.75 -21.54 -4.95
CA GLN A 20 -8.33 -20.23 -4.47
C GLN A 20 -9.13 -19.13 -5.15
N ALA A 21 -9.33 -18.02 -4.43
CA ALA A 21 -9.80 -16.80 -5.07
C ALA A 21 -8.70 -16.24 -5.99
N ALA A 22 -9.09 -15.80 -7.17
CA ALA A 22 -8.21 -15.10 -8.10
C ALA A 22 -8.59 -13.64 -8.16
N VAL A 23 -7.59 -12.76 -8.12
CA VAL A 23 -7.78 -11.31 -8.17
C VAL A 23 -7.04 -10.76 -9.38
N THR A 24 -7.73 -9.92 -10.15
CA THR A 24 -7.18 -9.30 -11.36
C THR A 24 -7.31 -7.79 -11.23
N SER A 25 -6.24 -7.05 -11.49
CA SER A 25 -6.28 -5.59 -11.53
C SER A 25 -6.89 -5.09 -12.85
N ALA A 26 -7.33 -3.82 -12.86
CA ALA A 26 -7.84 -3.18 -14.07
C ALA A 26 -6.85 -3.19 -15.24
N THR A 27 -5.55 -3.25 -14.95
CA THR A 27 -4.48 -3.29 -15.97
C THR A 27 -4.02 -4.71 -16.33
N GLY A 28 -4.67 -5.75 -15.76
CA GLY A 28 -4.41 -7.15 -16.11
C GLY A 28 -3.41 -7.89 -15.22
N GLY A 29 -2.94 -7.27 -14.12
CA GLY A 29 -2.14 -7.97 -13.11
C GLY A 29 -2.97 -9.03 -12.39
N GLU A 30 -2.38 -10.16 -12.05
CA GLU A 30 -3.07 -11.27 -11.41
C GLU A 30 -2.38 -11.70 -10.14
N ILE A 31 -3.19 -12.10 -9.15
CA ILE A 31 -2.74 -12.65 -7.88
C ILE A 31 -3.76 -13.68 -7.40
N ARG A 32 -3.28 -14.74 -6.75
CA ARG A 32 -4.13 -15.73 -6.10
C ARG A 32 -4.03 -15.59 -4.59
N LEU A 33 -5.17 -15.62 -3.93
CA LEU A 33 -5.21 -15.54 -2.46
C LEU A 33 -4.84 -16.91 -1.86
N ASN A 34 -4.35 -16.90 -0.63
CA ASN A 34 -4.03 -18.11 0.09
C ASN A 34 -5.29 -18.96 0.37
N ARG A 35 -5.13 -20.28 0.48
CA ARG A 35 -6.19 -21.21 0.92
C ARG A 35 -6.18 -21.35 2.44
N ALA A 36 -4.98 -21.38 3.01
CA ALA A 36 -4.75 -21.52 4.44
C ALA A 36 -3.82 -20.42 4.92
N ALA A 37 -3.89 -20.09 6.19
CA ALA A 37 -3.07 -19.02 6.80
C ALA A 37 -1.56 -19.27 6.66
N THR A 38 -1.15 -20.51 6.46
CA THR A 38 0.27 -20.90 6.32
C THR A 38 0.76 -20.96 4.88
N ASP A 39 -0.10 -20.75 3.89
CA ASP A 39 0.31 -20.74 2.49
C ASP A 39 1.25 -19.56 2.21
N PRO A 40 2.34 -19.74 1.43
CA PRO A 40 3.22 -18.65 1.02
C PRO A 40 2.56 -17.81 -0.09
N ALA A 41 1.47 -17.13 0.26
CA ALA A 41 0.65 -16.32 -0.63
C ALA A 41 0.09 -15.12 0.15
N PHE A 42 -0.72 -14.30 -0.49
CA PHE A 42 -1.34 -13.13 0.15
C PHE A 42 -2.75 -13.47 0.64
N SER A 43 -3.04 -13.10 1.87
CA SER A 43 -4.43 -12.96 2.35
C SER A 43 -4.98 -11.59 1.93
N PRO A 44 -6.31 -11.37 2.01
CA PRO A 44 -6.87 -10.03 1.79
C PRO A 44 -6.25 -8.95 2.70
N LEU A 45 -5.97 -9.26 3.96
CA LEU A 45 -5.29 -8.30 4.86
C LEU A 45 -3.85 -8.04 4.44
N ASP A 46 -3.12 -9.06 3.98
CA ASP A 46 -1.77 -8.87 3.45
C ASP A 46 -1.78 -7.91 2.26
N LEU A 47 -2.81 -7.97 1.41
CA LEU A 47 -2.98 -7.04 0.29
C LEU A 47 -3.24 -5.61 0.77
N LEU A 48 -4.01 -5.44 1.84
CA LEU A 48 -4.19 -4.12 2.45
C LEU A 48 -2.86 -3.56 2.96
N TYR A 49 -2.09 -4.36 3.68
CA TYR A 49 -0.78 -3.97 4.19
C TYR A 49 0.21 -3.71 3.05
N ALA A 50 0.20 -4.56 2.03
CA ALA A 50 1.03 -4.41 0.84
C ALA A 50 0.70 -3.13 0.08
N ALA A 51 -0.57 -2.76 -0.02
CA ALA A 51 -0.98 -1.51 -0.66
C ALA A 51 -0.41 -0.30 0.08
N VAL A 52 -0.48 -0.28 1.40
CA VAL A 52 0.11 0.79 2.22
C VAL A 52 1.63 0.83 2.05
N ALA A 53 2.29 -0.30 2.24
CA ALA A 53 3.75 -0.40 2.14
C ALA A 53 4.25 -0.02 0.74
N GLY A 54 3.61 -0.56 -0.30
CA GLY A 54 3.98 -0.28 -1.69
C GLY A 54 3.77 1.18 -2.07
N CYS A 55 2.66 1.77 -1.65
CA CYS A 55 2.41 3.19 -1.91
C CYS A 55 3.44 4.08 -1.20
N LEU A 56 3.80 3.77 0.03
CA LEU A 56 4.78 4.54 0.80
C LEU A 56 6.19 4.47 0.19
N VAL A 57 6.66 3.31 -0.26
CA VAL A 57 8.00 3.23 -0.91
C VAL A 57 8.02 3.97 -2.24
N VAL A 58 6.95 3.90 -3.04
CA VAL A 58 6.85 4.65 -4.29
C VAL A 58 6.80 6.16 -4.01
N SER A 59 6.00 6.58 -3.04
CA SER A 59 5.89 7.99 -2.64
C SER A 59 7.22 8.53 -2.12
N LEU A 60 7.98 7.72 -1.38
CA LEU A 60 9.30 8.10 -0.87
C LEU A 60 10.30 8.30 -2.03
N ARG A 61 10.31 7.39 -3.00
CA ARG A 61 11.15 7.54 -4.19
C ARG A 61 10.80 8.79 -4.98
N ASP A 62 9.52 9.09 -5.13
CA ASP A 62 9.05 10.28 -5.81
C ASP A 62 9.45 11.56 -5.04
N ALA A 63 9.39 11.54 -3.72
CA ALA A 63 9.90 12.61 -2.87
C ALA A 63 11.40 12.82 -3.09
N ALA A 64 12.18 11.75 -3.16
CA ALA A 64 13.61 11.83 -3.43
C ALA A 64 13.92 12.48 -4.80
N ARG A 65 13.10 12.18 -5.82
CA ARG A 65 13.21 12.84 -7.13
C ARG A 65 12.90 14.33 -7.05
N ARG A 66 11.79 14.69 -6.42
CA ARG A 66 11.37 16.10 -6.30
C ARG A 66 12.36 16.96 -5.53
N THR A 67 13.02 16.38 -4.55
CA THR A 67 14.00 17.10 -3.72
C THR A 67 15.44 16.99 -4.23
N GLY A 68 15.65 16.31 -5.36
CA GLY A 68 16.96 16.23 -6.00
C GLY A 68 17.95 15.27 -5.33
N VAL A 69 17.50 14.35 -4.48
CA VAL A 69 18.39 13.41 -3.78
C VAL A 69 18.26 11.96 -4.27
N ILE A 70 17.56 11.73 -5.39
CA ILE A 70 17.33 10.38 -5.91
C ILE A 70 18.64 9.60 -6.16
N ASP A 71 19.69 10.29 -6.64
CA ASP A 71 20.98 9.66 -6.91
C ASP A 71 21.71 9.20 -5.65
N ARG A 72 21.29 9.68 -4.49
CA ARG A 72 21.82 9.30 -3.18
C ARG A 72 21.01 8.21 -2.49
N LEU A 73 19.80 7.93 -2.97
CA LEU A 73 18.93 6.89 -2.41
C LEU A 73 19.42 5.51 -2.87
N ARG A 74 19.79 4.65 -1.94
CA ARG A 74 20.15 3.26 -2.24
C ARG A 74 18.96 2.33 -2.16
N SER A 75 18.17 2.44 -1.09
CA SER A 75 16.96 1.62 -0.94
C SER A 75 15.97 2.25 0.04
N ALA A 76 14.72 1.89 -0.13
CA ALA A 76 13.67 2.20 0.82
C ALA A 76 12.88 0.91 1.08
N ARG A 77 12.66 0.61 2.34
CA ARG A 77 11.88 -0.52 2.79
C ARG A 77 10.83 -0.02 3.78
N VAL A 78 9.60 -0.46 3.59
CA VAL A 78 8.49 -0.15 4.49
C VAL A 78 7.85 -1.44 4.94
N ILE A 79 7.70 -1.59 6.23
CA ILE A 79 7.10 -2.76 6.86
C ILE A 79 5.81 -2.30 7.52
N VAL A 80 4.71 -2.98 7.21
CA VAL A 80 3.38 -2.65 7.74
C VAL A 80 2.80 -3.87 8.44
N HIS A 81 2.40 -3.68 9.69
CA HIS A 81 1.67 -4.66 10.47
C HIS A 81 0.38 -4.05 11.02
N GLY A 82 -0.67 -4.86 11.15
CA GLY A 82 -1.93 -4.43 11.71
C GLY A 82 -2.22 -5.08 13.05
N ASN A 83 -2.93 -4.34 13.90
CA ASN A 83 -3.53 -4.87 15.12
C ASN A 83 -5.03 -5.02 14.89
N LYS A 84 -5.54 -6.23 15.09
CA LYS A 84 -6.98 -6.51 14.99
C LYS A 84 -7.72 -6.08 16.25
N ALA A 85 -8.97 -5.69 16.09
CA ALA A 85 -9.85 -5.41 17.21
C ALA A 85 -10.01 -6.63 18.11
N ALA A 86 -10.06 -6.40 19.42
CA ALA A 86 -10.28 -7.47 20.41
C ALA A 86 -11.76 -7.92 20.47
N ASP A 87 -12.67 -7.03 20.09
CA ASP A 87 -14.11 -7.23 20.13
C ASP A 87 -14.81 -6.47 19.01
N GLY A 88 -16.12 -6.66 18.87
CA GLY A 88 -16.93 -6.03 17.84
C GLY A 88 -16.67 -6.62 16.45
N PRO A 89 -17.03 -5.93 15.36
CA PRO A 89 -16.82 -6.43 14.02
C PRO A 89 -15.33 -6.67 13.74
N PRO A 90 -14.98 -7.78 13.04
CA PRO A 90 -13.60 -8.05 12.64
C PRO A 90 -13.03 -6.89 11.83
N ARG A 91 -11.96 -6.29 12.32
CA ARG A 91 -11.32 -5.15 11.67
C ARG A 91 -9.91 -4.92 12.22
N VAL A 92 -9.12 -4.19 11.47
CA VAL A 92 -7.83 -3.67 11.92
C VAL A 92 -8.06 -2.29 12.53
N THR A 93 -7.58 -2.10 13.75
CA THR A 93 -7.74 -0.83 14.49
C THR A 93 -6.50 0.02 14.49
N ARG A 94 -5.34 -0.55 14.15
CA ARG A 94 -4.07 0.17 14.11
C ARG A 94 -3.19 -0.43 13.03
N LEU A 95 -2.58 0.43 12.22
CA LEU A 95 -1.49 0.08 11.31
C LEU A 95 -0.18 0.61 11.89
N ARG A 96 0.78 -0.28 12.09
CA ARG A 96 2.13 0.06 12.54
C ARG A 96 3.04 0.05 11.34
N ILE A 97 3.72 1.15 11.11
CA ILE A 97 4.54 1.37 9.92
C ILE A 97 5.98 1.65 10.35
N LYS A 98 6.91 0.90 9.78
CA LYS A 98 8.34 1.11 9.99
C LYS A 98 9.00 1.41 8.66
N PHE A 99 9.75 2.52 8.61
CA PHE A 99 10.57 2.89 7.47
C PHE A 99 12.02 2.51 7.71
N GLU A 100 12.65 1.92 6.71
CA GLU A 100 14.08 1.68 6.64
C GLU A 100 14.57 2.32 5.34
N VAL A 101 15.21 3.47 5.44
CA VAL A 101 15.67 4.26 4.29
C VAL A 101 17.18 4.34 4.33
N ASP A 102 17.82 3.79 3.32
CA ASP A 102 19.26 3.80 3.15
C ASP A 102 19.66 4.73 2.01
N GLY A 103 20.59 5.62 2.28
CA GLY A 103 21.07 6.56 1.31
C GLY A 103 22.18 7.45 1.87
N ASP A 104 22.85 8.16 0.97
CA ASP A 104 23.91 9.11 1.32
C ASP A 104 23.33 10.51 1.55
N PHE A 105 22.66 10.66 2.67
CA PHE A 105 22.07 11.91 3.13
C PHE A 105 21.96 11.92 4.67
N ASP A 106 21.80 13.11 5.22
CA ASP A 106 21.69 13.27 6.67
C ASP A 106 20.32 12.84 7.21
N GLU A 107 20.21 12.78 8.53
CA GLU A 107 18.98 12.38 9.21
C GLU A 107 17.82 13.34 8.94
N ALA A 108 18.10 14.64 8.82
CA ALA A 108 17.07 15.64 8.52
C ALA A 108 16.46 15.40 7.13
N THR A 109 17.29 15.08 6.15
CA THR A 109 16.83 14.71 4.79
C THR A 109 16.02 13.42 4.82
N ARG A 110 16.48 12.40 5.54
CA ARG A 110 15.75 11.14 5.71
C ARG A 110 14.36 11.38 6.31
N ALA A 111 14.29 12.14 7.40
CA ALA A 111 13.03 12.48 8.06
C ALA A 111 12.09 13.27 7.13
N ALA A 112 12.61 14.17 6.33
CA ALA A 112 11.83 14.95 5.38
C ALA A 112 11.25 14.06 4.26
N LEU A 113 12.03 13.10 3.75
CA LEU A 113 11.55 12.13 2.74
C LEU A 113 10.41 11.27 3.30
N ILE A 114 10.53 10.80 4.52
CA ILE A 114 9.49 10.00 5.18
C ILE A 114 8.22 10.84 5.37
N ALA A 115 8.34 12.05 5.88
CA ALA A 115 7.19 12.94 6.09
C ALA A 115 6.47 13.26 4.77
N GLU A 116 7.20 13.51 3.70
CA GLU A 116 6.64 13.76 2.37
C GLU A 116 5.95 12.50 1.82
N ALA A 117 6.55 11.33 1.99
CA ALA A 117 5.94 10.06 1.58
C ALA A 117 4.60 9.83 2.29
N GLU A 118 4.54 10.05 3.59
CA GLU A 118 3.30 9.93 4.37
C GLU A 118 2.24 10.93 3.92
N ALA A 119 2.63 12.17 3.65
CA ALA A 119 1.71 13.22 3.21
C ALA A 119 1.10 12.94 1.81
N THR A 120 1.87 12.32 0.91
CA THR A 120 1.47 12.12 -0.49
C THR A 120 1.00 10.70 -0.80
N CYS A 121 0.99 9.80 0.16
CA CYS A 121 0.55 8.41 -0.04
C CYS A 121 -0.96 8.35 -0.27
N THR A 122 -1.38 8.12 -1.50
CA THR A 122 -2.80 8.02 -1.87
C THR A 122 -3.53 6.94 -1.06
N VAL A 123 -2.92 5.77 -0.89
CA VAL A 123 -3.54 4.65 -0.15
C VAL A 123 -3.75 5.03 1.32
N SER A 124 -2.73 5.58 1.98
CA SER A 124 -2.86 6.02 3.38
C SER A 124 -3.91 7.10 3.56
N ASN A 125 -3.90 8.10 2.67
CA ASN A 125 -4.89 9.18 2.70
C ASN A 125 -6.31 8.65 2.48
N THR A 126 -6.48 7.68 1.59
CA THR A 126 -7.76 7.02 1.32
C THR A 126 -8.27 6.28 2.57
N ILE A 127 -7.42 5.49 3.20
CA ILE A 127 -7.80 4.73 4.41
C ILE A 127 -8.18 5.67 5.55
N ARG A 128 -7.41 6.74 5.76
CA ARG A 128 -7.69 7.74 6.81
C ARG A 128 -8.99 8.49 6.59
N ALA A 129 -9.35 8.73 5.33
CA ALA A 129 -10.58 9.43 4.99
C ALA A 129 -11.84 8.56 5.10
N ALA A 130 -11.69 7.25 5.31
CA ALA A 130 -12.79 6.27 5.41
C ALA A 130 -13.80 6.47 4.25
N PRO A 131 -13.43 6.08 3.02
CA PRO A 131 -14.26 6.31 1.84
C PRO A 131 -15.62 5.64 1.98
N GLU A 132 -16.63 6.21 1.35
CA GLU A 132 -17.98 5.65 1.30
C GLU A 132 -17.97 4.30 0.57
N PHE A 133 -18.70 3.32 1.10
CA PHE A 133 -18.94 2.05 0.42
C PHE A 133 -20.31 2.12 -0.25
N VAL A 134 -20.33 1.97 -1.57
CA VAL A 134 -21.56 1.98 -2.38
C VAL A 134 -21.61 0.67 -3.16
N THR A 135 -22.65 -0.13 -2.90
CA THR A 135 -22.92 -1.32 -3.71
C THR A 135 -23.72 -0.91 -4.93
N VAL A 136 -23.23 -1.27 -6.10
CA VAL A 136 -23.92 -1.00 -7.38
C VAL A 136 -24.44 -2.32 -7.96
N GLU A 137 -25.54 -2.25 -8.74
CA GLU A 137 -26.13 -3.41 -9.43
C GLU A 137 -25.52 -3.65 -10.81
#